data_9a5a11e934247f34206e3b7b34f946e8
#
_entry.id   9a5a11e934247f34206e3b7b34f946e8
#
_cell.length_a   1.000
_cell.length_b   1.000
_cell.length_c   1.000
_cell.angle_alpha   90.00
_cell.angle_beta   90.00
_cell.angle_gamma   90.00
#
_symmetry.space_group_name_H-M   'P 1'
#
loop_
_entity.id
_entity.type
_entity.pdbx_description
1 polymer ?
#
loop_
_entity_poly.entity_id
_entity_poly.type
_entity_poly.pdbx_seq_one_letter_code
_entity_poly.pdbx_strand_id
1 'polypeptide(L)'
;MDVNWDKIKNIVKKAKNLQYLALANVVGKAIAGIFWFYAAALLGTEDYGQVSYFVAIGSMAAAFAMVGSSNTIIVYAAKKIPIQPAIYFIVLILGAIASIVVVLLTNSIETGIFTIGFIIFNLAISDLLGKKHYKTYSKIFVIQKILFASLALGLYFIMGFSGIVLGYALSFLVFTFVIVKEFKNVPLDFSLIKKKFGFMINNYALSIERIFSGQIDKIIIAPMFGFAILGNFSLGIQVLAIMSLLPTIVYQYTVSQDATGNRSTIIKKLSIILSIILAICGVMLSPFIVPILFPEFTDAVGIIQIISFVVIPYSVNMTYISKFLGQERGKIILIGQAVSLGIYITGLLTLGSIIGINGVALSLLFSAIGQMIFYICTDRFFINSKIFRPSEDGHF
;
A
#
# COMPACT_ATOMS: atom_id res chain seq x y z
N MET A 1 -26.19 40.37 -7.03
CA MET A 1 -25.61 39.01 -6.81
C MET A 1 -24.57 39.13 -5.72
N ASP A 2 -24.95 38.84 -4.48
CA ASP A 2 -24.01 38.89 -3.36
C ASP A 2 -23.06 37.70 -3.47
N VAL A 3 -21.82 38.00 -3.82
CA VAL A 3 -20.75 37.00 -3.84
C VAL A 3 -20.48 36.55 -2.40
N ASN A 4 -20.88 35.33 -2.06
CA ASN A 4 -20.66 34.76 -0.73
C ASN A 4 -19.17 34.47 -0.53
N TRP A 5 -18.44 35.47 -0.04
CA TRP A 5 -17.01 35.46 0.21
C TRP A 5 -16.55 34.30 1.15
N ASP A 6 -17.40 33.90 2.08
CA ASP A 6 -17.11 32.78 2.98
C ASP A 6 -17.12 31.44 2.24
N LYS A 7 -17.98 31.30 1.23
CA LYS A 7 -18.01 30.11 0.37
C LYS A 7 -16.75 30.01 -0.48
N ILE A 8 -16.28 31.13 -1.03
CA ILE A 8 -15.05 31.22 -1.83
C ILE A 8 -13.82 30.92 -0.94
N LYS A 9 -13.71 31.55 0.24
CA LYS A 9 -12.63 31.28 1.20
C LYS A 9 -12.56 29.79 1.60
N ASN A 10 -13.71 29.14 1.81
CA ASN A 10 -13.78 27.72 2.13
C ASN A 10 -13.34 26.82 0.96
N ILE A 11 -13.68 27.17 -0.28
CA ILE A 11 -13.24 26.45 -1.49
C ILE A 11 -11.71 26.58 -1.64
N VAL A 12 -11.17 27.79 -1.53
CA VAL A 12 -9.72 28.04 -1.61
C VAL A 12 -8.97 27.30 -0.51
N LYS A 13 -9.48 27.29 0.72
CA LYS A 13 -8.88 26.53 1.84
C LYS A 13 -8.90 25.03 1.61
N LYS A 14 -10.00 24.47 1.06
CA LYS A 14 -10.10 23.07 0.68
C LYS A 14 -9.11 22.70 -0.43
N ALA A 15 -9.01 23.54 -1.47
CA ALA A 15 -8.06 23.35 -2.57
C ALA A 15 -6.62 23.36 -2.06
N LYS A 16 -6.26 24.31 -1.20
CA LYS A 16 -4.92 24.38 -0.58
C LYS A 16 -4.59 23.16 0.28
N ASN A 17 -5.55 22.63 1.04
CA ASN A 17 -5.38 21.42 1.83
C ASN A 17 -5.15 20.18 0.94
N LEU A 18 -5.86 20.07 -0.17
CA LEU A 18 -5.67 18.98 -1.14
C LEU A 18 -4.29 19.08 -1.80
N GLN A 19 -3.81 20.29 -2.12
CA GLN A 19 -2.47 20.52 -2.66
C GLN A 19 -1.39 20.04 -1.69
N TYR A 20 -1.50 20.32 -0.38
CA TYR A 20 -0.54 19.84 0.62
C TYR A 20 -0.46 18.31 0.63
N LEU A 21 -1.61 17.62 0.63
CA LEU A 21 -1.66 16.16 0.62
C LEU A 21 -1.04 15.60 -0.66
N ALA A 22 -1.44 16.12 -1.81
CA ALA A 22 -0.95 15.65 -3.10
C ALA A 22 0.57 15.83 -3.21
N LEU A 23 1.07 17.04 -2.90
CA LEU A 23 2.49 17.35 -2.97
C LEU A 23 3.32 16.49 -2.01
N ALA A 24 2.87 16.32 -0.76
CA ALA A 24 3.58 15.49 0.20
C ALA A 24 3.64 14.01 -0.24
N ASN A 25 2.55 13.48 -0.81
CA ASN A 25 2.53 12.12 -1.33
C ASN A 25 3.46 11.95 -2.54
N VAL A 26 3.47 12.91 -3.48
CA VAL A 26 4.36 12.85 -4.64
C VAL A 26 5.82 12.93 -4.21
N VAL A 27 6.18 13.94 -3.41
CA VAL A 27 7.55 14.13 -2.92
C VAL A 27 8.00 12.94 -2.06
N GLY A 28 7.15 12.49 -1.15
CA GLY A 28 7.49 11.35 -0.28
C GLY A 28 7.67 10.03 -1.03
N LYS A 29 6.82 9.77 -2.04
CA LYS A 29 6.99 8.60 -2.91
C LYS A 29 8.23 8.72 -3.79
N ALA A 30 8.56 9.91 -4.28
CA ALA A 30 9.78 10.13 -5.06
C ALA A 30 11.03 9.88 -4.21
N ILE A 31 11.11 10.42 -2.99
CA ILE A 31 12.23 10.18 -2.07
C ILE A 31 12.35 8.67 -1.78
N ALA A 32 11.25 7.99 -1.44
CA ALA A 32 11.26 6.57 -1.16
C ALA A 32 11.65 5.74 -2.40
N GLY A 33 11.14 6.09 -3.58
CA GLY A 33 11.47 5.40 -4.82
C GLY A 33 12.96 5.51 -5.17
N ILE A 34 13.51 6.73 -5.12
CA ILE A 34 14.94 6.97 -5.35
C ILE A 34 15.78 6.20 -4.33
N PHE A 35 15.40 6.24 -3.05
CA PHE A 35 16.10 5.48 -2.02
C PHE A 35 16.12 3.99 -2.32
N TRP A 36 14.98 3.36 -2.67
CA TRP A 36 14.92 1.93 -2.90
C TRP A 36 15.70 1.48 -4.13
N PHE A 37 15.75 2.28 -5.21
CA PHE A 37 16.62 2.00 -6.35
C PHE A 37 18.10 2.13 -5.98
N TYR A 38 18.46 3.19 -5.24
CA TYR A 38 19.81 3.34 -4.76
C TYR A 38 20.22 2.21 -3.80
N ALA A 39 19.33 1.81 -2.90
CA ALA A 39 19.53 0.68 -2.01
C ALA A 39 19.72 -0.64 -2.76
N ALA A 40 18.97 -0.89 -3.83
CA ALA A 40 19.17 -2.07 -4.68
C ALA A 40 20.59 -2.08 -5.28
N ALA A 41 21.03 -0.95 -5.86
CA ALA A 41 22.37 -0.84 -6.43
C ALA A 41 23.50 -0.98 -5.38
N LEU A 42 23.25 -0.56 -4.13
CA LEU A 42 24.23 -0.57 -3.05
C LEU A 42 24.35 -1.92 -2.35
N LEU A 43 23.25 -2.64 -2.18
CA LEU A 43 23.15 -3.86 -1.37
C LEU A 43 23.41 -5.14 -2.15
N GLY A 44 23.20 -5.12 -3.46
CA GLY A 44 23.13 -6.35 -4.23
C GLY A 44 21.85 -7.15 -3.96
N THR A 45 21.74 -8.30 -4.60
CA THR A 45 20.49 -9.11 -4.60
C THR A 45 20.14 -9.69 -3.25
N GLU A 46 21.13 -10.26 -2.54
CA GLU A 46 20.91 -10.98 -1.28
C GLU A 46 20.44 -10.06 -0.17
N ASP A 47 21.21 -9.00 0.12
CA ASP A 47 20.91 -8.07 1.20
C ASP A 47 19.64 -7.25 0.89
N TYR A 48 19.39 -6.88 -0.38
CA TYR A 48 18.16 -6.22 -0.78
C TYR A 48 16.93 -7.11 -0.58
N GLY A 49 17.09 -8.42 -0.86
CA GLY A 49 16.07 -9.42 -0.55
C GLY A 49 15.81 -9.55 0.93
N GLN A 50 16.86 -9.58 1.76
CA GLN A 50 16.74 -9.65 3.23
C GLN A 50 15.98 -8.43 3.77
N VAL A 51 16.36 -7.21 3.38
CA VAL A 51 15.65 -5.99 3.77
C VAL A 51 14.17 -6.07 3.37
N SER A 52 13.89 -6.49 2.13
CA SER A 52 12.53 -6.62 1.63
C SER A 52 11.71 -7.62 2.45
N TYR A 53 12.31 -8.74 2.85
CA TYR A 53 11.68 -9.77 3.67
C TYR A 53 11.35 -9.28 5.08
N PHE A 54 12.33 -8.70 5.78
CA PHE A 54 12.14 -8.22 7.14
C PHE A 54 11.14 -7.07 7.22
N VAL A 55 11.17 -6.15 6.26
CA VAL A 55 10.16 -5.08 6.13
C VAL A 55 8.77 -5.66 5.85
N ALA A 56 8.66 -6.72 5.05
CA ALA A 56 7.38 -7.37 4.77
C ALA A 56 6.81 -8.04 6.02
N ILE A 57 7.61 -8.83 6.76
CA ILE A 57 7.17 -9.47 8.00
C ILE A 57 6.73 -8.43 9.03
N GLY A 58 7.55 -7.40 9.27
CA GLY A 58 7.22 -6.36 10.24
C GLY A 58 5.97 -5.57 9.85
N SER A 59 5.79 -5.26 8.57
CA SER A 59 4.58 -4.59 8.05
C SER A 59 3.34 -5.46 8.20
N MET A 60 3.44 -6.76 7.93
CA MET A 60 2.33 -7.70 8.04
C MET A 60 1.93 -7.90 9.51
N ALA A 61 2.90 -8.09 10.40
CA ALA A 61 2.65 -8.20 11.84
C ALA A 61 1.99 -6.92 12.42
N ALA A 62 2.49 -5.75 12.01
CA ALA A 62 1.88 -4.47 12.38
C ALA A 62 0.44 -4.36 11.89
N ALA A 63 0.16 -4.77 10.66
CA ALA A 63 -1.17 -4.71 10.08
C ALA A 63 -2.17 -5.64 10.81
N PHE A 64 -1.72 -6.82 11.25
CA PHE A 64 -2.54 -7.69 12.13
C PHE A 64 -2.80 -7.04 13.48
N ALA A 65 -1.80 -6.43 14.12
CA ALA A 65 -1.95 -5.74 15.40
C ALA A 65 -2.87 -4.51 15.32
N MET A 66 -2.99 -3.89 14.15
CA MET A 66 -3.85 -2.70 13.94
C MET A 66 -5.35 -2.99 14.03
N VAL A 67 -5.84 -4.21 13.84
CA VAL A 67 -7.25 -4.65 14.01
C VAL A 67 -8.26 -3.67 13.39
N GLY A 68 -8.03 -3.19 12.17
CA GLY A 68 -8.93 -2.25 11.46
C GLY A 68 -9.00 -0.84 12.04
N SER A 69 -8.09 -0.49 12.96
CA SER A 69 -8.11 0.78 13.69
C SER A 69 -7.90 2.01 12.79
N SER A 70 -7.14 1.92 11.69
CA SER A 70 -6.84 3.06 10.83
C SER A 70 -8.09 3.78 10.33
N ASN A 71 -9.02 3.06 9.68
CA ASN A 71 -10.26 3.65 9.19
C ASN A 71 -11.17 4.10 10.34
N THR A 72 -11.19 3.34 11.43
CA THR A 72 -11.96 3.68 12.63
C THR A 72 -11.50 5.01 13.21
N ILE A 73 -10.20 5.22 13.36
CA ILE A 73 -9.62 6.49 13.83
C ILE A 73 -10.00 7.63 12.90
N ILE A 74 -9.82 7.46 11.57
CA ILE A 74 -10.13 8.51 10.58
C ILE A 74 -11.60 8.95 10.71
N VAL A 75 -12.53 7.99 10.75
CA VAL A 75 -13.96 8.29 10.79
C VAL A 75 -14.36 8.95 12.10
N TYR A 76 -13.94 8.42 13.26
CA TYR A 76 -14.36 8.95 14.55
C TYR A 76 -13.63 10.24 14.92
N ALA A 77 -12.37 10.42 14.53
CA ALA A 77 -11.68 11.70 14.65
C ALA A 77 -12.37 12.79 13.81
N ALA A 78 -12.82 12.48 12.59
CA ALA A 78 -13.59 13.42 11.77
C ALA A 78 -14.94 13.80 12.41
N LYS A 79 -15.56 12.87 13.14
CA LYS A 79 -16.79 13.10 13.92
C LYS A 79 -16.53 13.73 15.29
N LYS A 80 -15.29 14.05 15.63
CA LYS A 80 -14.84 14.59 16.93
C LYS A 80 -15.20 13.68 18.12
N ILE A 81 -15.28 12.37 17.91
CA ILE A 81 -15.51 11.38 18.97
C ILE A 81 -14.13 10.96 19.50
N PRO A 82 -13.85 11.12 20.80
CA PRO A 82 -12.51 10.94 21.39
C PRO A 82 -12.16 9.47 21.67
N ILE A 83 -12.20 8.62 20.64
CA ILE A 83 -11.92 7.17 20.73
C ILE A 83 -10.42 6.83 20.60
N GLN A 84 -9.61 7.78 20.11
CA GLN A 84 -8.23 7.55 19.71
C GLN A 84 -7.35 7.00 20.82
N PRO A 85 -7.28 7.58 22.05
CA PRO A 85 -6.37 7.07 23.08
C PRO A 85 -6.65 5.63 23.49
N ALA A 86 -7.93 5.25 23.55
CA ALA A 86 -8.31 3.90 23.91
C ALA A 86 -7.92 2.89 22.79
N ILE A 87 -8.06 3.27 21.51
CA ILE A 87 -7.57 2.46 20.38
C ILE A 87 -6.04 2.38 20.41
N TYR A 88 -5.35 3.50 20.62
CA TYR A 88 -3.88 3.52 20.68
C TYR A 88 -3.36 2.58 21.76
N PHE A 89 -3.96 2.60 22.96
CA PHE A 89 -3.56 1.74 24.06
C PHE A 89 -3.65 0.25 23.68
N ILE A 90 -4.80 -0.17 23.14
CA ILE A 90 -4.99 -1.58 22.72
C ILE A 90 -4.02 -1.95 21.60
N VAL A 91 -3.92 -1.12 20.57
CA VAL A 91 -3.09 -1.41 19.38
C VAL A 91 -1.61 -1.41 19.75
N LEU A 92 -1.15 -0.55 20.65
CA LEU A 92 0.24 -0.57 21.09
C LEU A 92 0.57 -1.81 21.93
N ILE A 93 -0.35 -2.31 22.75
CA ILE A 93 -0.16 -3.59 23.46
C ILE A 93 -0.10 -4.75 22.46
N LEU A 94 -1.06 -4.83 21.53
CA LEU A 94 -1.05 -5.85 20.49
C LEU A 94 0.20 -5.75 19.61
N GLY A 95 0.66 -4.53 19.34
CA GLY A 95 1.88 -4.24 18.62
C GLY A 95 3.14 -4.68 19.34
N ALA A 96 3.20 -4.49 20.65
CA ALA A 96 4.31 -4.99 21.48
C ALA A 96 4.36 -6.52 21.46
N ILE A 97 3.22 -7.19 21.59
CA ILE A 97 3.13 -8.65 21.46
C ILE A 97 3.57 -9.10 20.06
N ALA A 98 3.05 -8.47 19.01
CA ALA A 98 3.42 -8.78 17.64
C ALA A 98 4.92 -8.56 17.37
N SER A 99 5.50 -7.48 17.93
CA SER A 99 6.94 -7.21 17.86
C SER A 99 7.78 -8.31 18.51
N ILE A 100 7.40 -8.75 19.72
CA ILE A 100 8.09 -9.85 20.41
C ILE A 100 8.01 -11.12 19.57
N VAL A 101 6.84 -11.48 19.04
CA VAL A 101 6.65 -12.63 18.17
C VAL A 101 7.56 -12.54 16.94
N VAL A 102 7.59 -11.37 16.29
CA VAL A 102 8.46 -11.13 15.12
C VAL A 102 9.93 -11.32 15.48
N VAL A 103 10.40 -10.77 16.60
CA VAL A 103 11.79 -10.95 17.06
C VAL A 103 12.11 -12.42 17.29
N LEU A 104 11.21 -13.18 17.93
CA LEU A 104 11.40 -14.60 18.19
C LEU A 104 11.41 -15.46 16.91
N LEU A 105 10.60 -15.08 15.92
CA LEU A 105 10.53 -15.82 14.65
C LEU A 105 11.68 -15.49 13.69
N THR A 106 12.17 -14.25 13.71
CA THR A 106 13.15 -13.76 12.74
C THR A 106 14.55 -13.60 13.31
N ASN A 107 14.72 -13.71 14.63
CA ASN A 107 15.95 -13.37 15.36
C ASN A 107 16.48 -11.94 15.04
N SER A 108 15.59 -11.02 14.64
CA SER A 108 15.92 -9.64 14.27
C SER A 108 15.19 -8.64 15.18
N ILE A 109 15.95 -8.01 16.07
CA ILE A 109 15.45 -6.95 16.94
C ILE A 109 14.99 -5.74 16.13
N GLU A 110 15.71 -5.41 15.05
CA GLU A 110 15.43 -4.30 14.15
C GLU A 110 14.04 -4.44 13.52
N THR A 111 13.65 -5.66 13.13
CA THR A 111 12.33 -5.96 12.59
C THR A 111 11.23 -5.79 13.63
N GLY A 112 11.49 -6.16 14.88
CA GLY A 112 10.58 -5.90 15.99
C GLY A 112 10.37 -4.40 16.23
N ILE A 113 11.46 -3.61 16.27
CA ILE A 113 11.39 -2.15 16.41
C ILE A 113 10.66 -1.53 15.22
N PHE A 114 10.92 -2.01 14.00
CA PHE A 114 10.20 -1.59 12.79
C PHE A 114 8.70 -1.83 12.92
N THR A 115 8.27 -2.98 13.44
CA THR A 115 6.86 -3.33 13.64
C THR A 115 6.15 -2.29 14.50
N ILE A 116 6.73 -1.94 15.65
CA ILE A 116 6.17 -0.91 16.55
C ILE A 116 6.19 0.47 15.89
N GLY A 117 7.30 0.85 15.27
CA GLY A 117 7.42 2.12 14.57
C GLY A 117 6.38 2.29 13.47
N PHE A 118 6.14 1.23 12.68
CA PHE A 118 5.14 1.22 11.61
C PHE A 118 3.70 1.32 12.15
N ILE A 119 3.42 0.74 13.32
CA ILE A 119 2.14 0.92 14.03
C ILE A 119 1.96 2.38 14.44
N ILE A 120 2.96 2.98 15.11
CA ILE A 120 2.94 4.39 15.53
C ILE A 120 2.69 5.31 14.33
N PHE A 121 3.37 5.05 13.22
CA PHE A 121 3.18 5.76 11.97
C PHE A 121 1.73 5.69 11.47
N ASN A 122 1.15 4.49 11.37
CA ASN A 122 -0.21 4.31 10.88
C ASN A 122 -1.27 4.93 11.79
N LEU A 123 -1.14 4.80 13.11
CA LEU A 123 -2.02 5.43 14.09
C LEU A 123 -1.98 6.96 13.96
N ALA A 124 -0.79 7.56 13.94
CA ALA A 124 -0.61 8.99 13.85
C ALA A 124 -1.12 9.59 12.53
N ILE A 125 -0.84 8.92 11.40
CA ILE A 125 -1.36 9.34 10.09
C ILE A 125 -2.89 9.31 10.07
N SER A 126 -3.49 8.24 10.61
CA SER A 126 -4.94 8.09 10.66
C SER A 126 -5.58 9.21 11.49
N ASP A 127 -4.98 9.58 12.61
CA ASP A 127 -5.45 10.68 13.45
C ASP A 127 -5.34 12.05 12.76
N LEU A 128 -4.16 12.35 12.18
CA LEU A 128 -3.95 13.60 11.47
C LEU A 128 -4.89 13.78 10.28
N LEU A 129 -5.16 12.71 9.53
CA LEU A 129 -6.11 12.72 8.41
C LEU A 129 -7.55 12.88 8.90
N GLY A 130 -7.94 12.14 9.96
CA GLY A 130 -9.26 12.23 10.56
C GLY A 130 -9.55 13.63 11.10
N LYS A 131 -8.62 14.24 11.81
CA LYS A 131 -8.71 15.62 12.33
C LYS A 131 -8.53 16.68 11.24
N LYS A 132 -8.28 16.28 9.98
CA LYS A 132 -8.05 17.19 8.84
C LYS A 132 -6.82 18.11 9.04
N HIS A 133 -5.82 17.66 9.79
CA HIS A 133 -4.57 18.38 10.01
C HIS A 133 -3.59 18.16 8.85
N TYR A 134 -4.03 18.42 7.62
CA TYR A 134 -3.30 18.08 6.37
C TYR A 134 -1.92 18.74 6.28
N LYS A 135 -1.77 19.97 6.74
CA LYS A 135 -0.48 20.67 6.74
C LYS A 135 0.54 19.98 7.65
N THR A 136 0.12 19.57 8.85
CA THR A 136 0.96 18.85 9.81
C THR A 136 1.31 17.47 9.27
N TYR A 137 0.32 16.74 8.74
CA TYR A 137 0.54 15.47 8.05
C TYR A 137 1.62 15.60 6.98
N SER A 138 1.46 16.55 6.05
CA SER A 138 2.37 16.73 4.91
C SER A 138 3.80 17.02 5.36
N LYS A 139 3.96 17.91 6.35
CA LYS A 139 5.28 18.27 6.90
C LYS A 139 5.98 17.05 7.52
N ILE A 140 5.28 16.34 8.41
CA ILE A 140 5.87 15.20 9.14
C ILE A 140 6.14 14.04 8.20
N PHE A 141 5.23 13.77 7.25
CA PHE A 141 5.38 12.71 6.27
C PHE A 141 6.64 12.89 5.41
N VAL A 142 6.89 14.10 4.90
CA VAL A 142 8.10 14.39 4.11
C VAL A 142 9.35 14.33 5.00
N ILE A 143 9.32 14.87 6.22
CA ILE A 143 10.42 14.77 7.18
C ILE A 143 10.76 13.30 7.45
N GLN A 144 9.76 12.46 7.66
CA GLN A 144 9.97 11.02 7.88
C GLN A 144 10.64 10.34 6.68
N LYS A 145 10.28 10.71 5.44
CA LYS A 145 10.94 10.13 4.25
C LYS A 145 12.42 10.56 4.14
N ILE A 146 12.72 11.80 4.49
CA ILE A 146 14.11 12.30 4.54
C ILE A 146 14.87 11.57 5.66
N LEU A 147 14.30 11.49 6.86
CA LEU A 147 14.91 10.78 7.99
C LEU A 147 15.12 9.30 7.65
N PHE A 148 14.16 8.67 7.02
CA PHE A 148 14.28 7.28 6.55
C PHE A 148 15.50 7.12 5.65
N ALA A 149 15.60 7.90 4.59
CA ALA A 149 16.72 7.80 3.66
C ALA A 149 18.06 8.05 4.35
N SER A 150 18.15 9.10 5.19
CA SER A 150 19.39 9.47 5.87
C SER A 150 19.81 8.46 6.93
N LEU A 151 18.88 8.00 7.79
CA LEU A 151 19.18 7.04 8.86
C LEU A 151 19.47 5.65 8.30
N ALA A 152 18.70 5.21 7.29
CA ALA A 152 18.90 3.91 6.66
C ALA A 152 20.29 3.82 6.00
N LEU A 153 20.71 4.86 5.26
CA LEU A 153 22.05 4.90 4.67
C LEU A 153 23.14 5.05 5.74
N GLY A 154 22.94 5.93 6.71
CA GLY A 154 23.94 6.13 7.77
C GLY A 154 24.18 4.86 8.59
N LEU A 155 23.13 4.13 8.96
CA LEU A 155 23.22 2.90 9.72
C LEU A 155 23.68 1.71 8.88
N TYR A 156 23.44 1.72 7.56
CA TYR A 156 23.95 0.70 6.66
C TYR A 156 25.48 0.56 6.74
N PHE A 157 26.21 1.66 6.77
CA PHE A 157 27.67 1.61 6.88
C PHE A 157 28.19 1.07 8.21
N ILE A 158 27.34 0.96 9.24
CA ILE A 158 27.72 0.45 10.56
C ILE A 158 27.24 -1.01 10.76
N MET A 159 26.02 -1.33 10.28
CA MET A 159 25.32 -2.57 10.60
C MET A 159 24.90 -3.38 9.34
N GLY A 160 25.33 -2.96 8.16
CA GLY A 160 24.91 -3.60 6.91
C GLY A 160 23.39 -3.47 6.66
N PHE A 161 22.77 -4.50 6.08
CA PHE A 161 21.35 -4.49 5.74
C PHE A 161 20.41 -4.28 6.97
N SER A 162 20.78 -4.79 8.15
CA SER A 162 20.04 -4.58 9.40
C SER A 162 19.95 -3.10 9.75
N GLY A 163 20.98 -2.30 9.43
CA GLY A 163 21.00 -0.85 9.60
C GLY A 163 19.92 -0.14 8.77
N ILE A 164 19.58 -0.67 7.58
CA ILE A 164 18.49 -0.11 6.76
C ILE A 164 17.14 -0.33 7.44
N VAL A 165 16.90 -1.55 7.95
CA VAL A 165 15.65 -1.88 8.65
C VAL A 165 15.52 -1.02 9.91
N LEU A 166 16.60 -0.88 10.70
CA LEU A 166 16.62 -0.07 11.91
C LEU A 166 16.45 1.42 11.59
N GLY A 167 17.12 1.94 10.57
CA GLY A 167 16.98 3.34 10.15
C GLY A 167 15.56 3.66 9.70
N TYR A 168 14.92 2.72 9.01
CA TYR A 168 13.51 2.85 8.64
C TYR A 168 12.61 2.87 9.90
N ALA A 169 12.84 1.96 10.85
CA ALA A 169 12.14 1.91 12.12
C ALA A 169 12.26 3.23 12.90
N LEU A 170 13.47 3.72 13.07
CA LEU A 170 13.75 4.96 13.80
C LEU A 170 13.14 6.19 13.14
N SER A 171 13.02 6.21 11.82
CA SER A 171 12.37 7.32 11.10
C SER A 171 10.91 7.53 11.50
N PHE A 172 10.23 6.49 12.00
CA PHE A 172 8.84 6.59 12.47
C PHE A 172 8.72 7.27 13.82
N LEU A 173 9.79 7.41 14.61
CA LEU A 173 9.75 8.06 15.92
C LEU A 173 9.29 9.51 15.84
N VAL A 174 9.44 10.17 14.69
CA VAL A 174 8.90 11.51 14.45
C VAL A 174 7.38 11.59 14.64
N PHE A 175 6.67 10.47 14.57
CA PHE A 175 5.22 10.43 14.78
C PHE A 175 4.81 10.21 16.24
N THR A 176 5.75 9.83 17.13
CA THR A 176 5.45 9.54 18.54
C THR A 176 4.84 10.74 19.25
N PHE A 177 5.24 11.97 18.89
CA PHE A 177 4.68 13.16 19.50
C PHE A 177 3.17 13.32 19.27
N VAL A 178 2.64 12.82 18.12
CA VAL A 178 1.19 12.85 17.84
C VAL A 178 0.46 11.96 18.82
N ILE A 179 0.99 10.75 19.03
CA ILE A 179 0.42 9.77 19.96
C ILE A 179 0.46 10.28 21.40
N VAL A 180 1.63 10.76 21.85
CA VAL A 180 1.81 11.30 23.21
C VAL A 180 0.91 12.50 23.47
N LYS A 181 0.79 13.40 22.49
CA LYS A 181 -0.10 14.57 22.59
C LYS A 181 -1.55 14.15 22.79
N GLU A 182 -1.99 13.10 22.11
CA GLU A 182 -3.36 12.61 22.22
C GLU A 182 -3.64 12.00 23.59
N PHE A 183 -2.72 11.18 24.12
CA PHE A 183 -2.84 10.63 25.47
C PHE A 183 -2.86 11.71 26.57
N LYS A 184 -2.19 12.84 26.36
CA LYS A 184 -2.19 13.95 27.32
C LYS A 184 -3.50 14.76 27.32
N ASN A 185 -4.13 14.88 26.15
CA ASN A 185 -5.22 15.82 25.94
C ASN A 185 -6.61 15.15 26.00
N VAL A 186 -6.69 13.84 25.88
CA VAL A 186 -7.96 13.10 25.78
C VAL A 186 -7.94 11.95 26.79
N PRO A 187 -8.98 11.81 27.62
CA PRO A 187 -9.05 10.72 28.60
C PRO A 187 -9.26 9.36 27.93
N LEU A 188 -8.76 8.31 28.59
CA LEU A 188 -8.95 6.93 28.17
C LEU A 188 -10.39 6.48 28.48
N ASP A 189 -11.19 6.23 27.44
CA ASP A 189 -12.55 5.71 27.58
C ASP A 189 -12.74 4.44 26.71
N PHE A 190 -12.66 3.29 27.37
CA PHE A 190 -12.86 1.99 26.72
C PHE A 190 -14.35 1.68 26.41
N SER A 191 -15.29 2.41 27.02
CA SER A 191 -16.72 2.21 26.78
C SER A 191 -17.07 2.54 25.32
N LEU A 192 -16.39 3.51 24.73
CA LEU A 192 -16.54 3.91 23.33
C LEU A 192 -16.12 2.78 22.37
N ILE A 193 -15.08 2.04 22.71
CA ILE A 193 -14.62 0.90 21.90
C ILE A 193 -15.69 -0.19 21.88
N LYS A 194 -16.24 -0.55 23.04
CA LYS A 194 -17.30 -1.57 23.14
C LYS A 194 -18.49 -1.21 22.26
N LYS A 195 -18.92 0.05 22.27
CA LYS A 195 -20.03 0.55 21.45
C LYS A 195 -19.74 0.53 19.94
N LYS A 196 -18.46 0.60 19.54
CA LYS A 196 -18.03 0.72 18.14
C LYS A 196 -17.26 -0.51 17.61
N PHE A 197 -17.22 -1.58 18.40
CA PHE A 197 -16.46 -2.78 18.11
C PHE A 197 -16.86 -3.44 16.78
N GLY A 198 -18.15 -3.51 16.47
CA GLY A 198 -18.64 -4.04 15.19
C GLY A 198 -18.09 -3.28 13.97
N PHE A 199 -18.02 -1.94 14.07
CA PHE A 199 -17.43 -1.14 13.01
C PHE A 199 -15.91 -1.40 12.85
N MET A 200 -15.18 -1.61 13.95
CA MET A 200 -13.76 -1.95 13.91
C MET A 200 -13.53 -3.31 13.23
N ILE A 201 -14.30 -4.34 13.58
CA ILE A 201 -14.19 -5.68 13.02
C ILE A 201 -14.52 -5.69 11.52
N ASN A 202 -15.56 -4.99 11.10
CA ASN A 202 -15.88 -4.87 9.68
C ASN A 202 -14.74 -4.20 8.88
N ASN A 203 -14.14 -3.15 9.43
CA ASN A 203 -12.97 -2.51 8.81
C ASN A 203 -11.74 -3.42 8.82
N TYR A 204 -11.60 -4.29 9.83
CA TYR A 204 -10.50 -5.26 9.88
C TYR A 204 -10.65 -6.30 8.77
N ALA A 205 -11.84 -6.84 8.57
CA ALA A 205 -12.12 -7.78 7.48
C ALA A 205 -11.76 -7.18 6.10
N LEU A 206 -12.13 -5.92 5.87
CA LEU A 206 -11.76 -5.19 4.64
C LEU A 206 -10.24 -4.92 4.52
N SER A 207 -9.52 -4.88 5.65
CA SER A 207 -8.08 -4.62 5.65
C SER A 207 -7.25 -5.88 5.44
N ILE A 208 -7.75 -7.05 5.81
CA ILE A 208 -7.04 -8.34 5.71
C ILE A 208 -6.58 -8.58 4.27
N GLU A 209 -7.44 -8.38 3.29
CA GLU A 209 -7.09 -8.58 1.87
C GLU A 209 -5.88 -7.71 1.48
N ARG A 210 -5.88 -6.42 1.84
CA ARG A 210 -4.76 -5.51 1.54
C ARG A 210 -3.45 -5.90 2.23
N ILE A 211 -3.54 -6.50 3.42
CA ILE A 211 -2.37 -7.00 4.16
C ILE A 211 -1.70 -8.12 3.35
N PHE A 212 -2.50 -9.09 2.91
CA PHE A 212 -1.99 -10.22 2.15
C PHE A 212 -1.49 -9.82 0.76
N SER A 213 -2.26 -9.05 0.01
CA SER A 213 -1.92 -8.66 -1.37
C SER A 213 -0.62 -7.85 -1.48
N GLY A 214 -0.19 -7.18 -0.42
CA GLY A 214 0.99 -6.30 -0.47
C GLY A 214 2.30 -6.91 0.00
N GLN A 215 2.28 -8.06 0.73
CA GLN A 215 3.47 -8.56 1.41
C GLN A 215 3.64 -10.09 1.33
N ILE A 216 2.59 -10.83 0.94
CA ILE A 216 2.59 -12.30 0.97
C ILE A 216 3.65 -12.90 0.05
N ASP A 217 3.91 -12.27 -1.08
CA ASP A 217 4.93 -12.66 -2.04
C ASP A 217 6.30 -12.77 -1.39
N LYS A 218 6.72 -11.74 -0.67
CA LYS A 218 8.04 -11.69 -0.03
C LYS A 218 8.20 -12.75 1.04
N ILE A 219 7.12 -13.01 1.78
CA ILE A 219 7.10 -14.01 2.87
C ILE A 219 7.15 -15.43 2.31
N ILE A 220 6.59 -15.67 1.12
CA ILE A 220 6.63 -16.99 0.46
C ILE A 220 7.92 -17.18 -0.32
N ILE A 221 8.36 -16.16 -1.08
CA ILE A 221 9.51 -16.28 -1.99
C ILE A 221 10.81 -16.54 -1.21
N ALA A 222 11.07 -15.82 -0.13
CA ALA A 222 12.31 -15.93 0.60
C ALA A 222 12.58 -17.35 1.15
N PRO A 223 11.65 -18.01 1.87
CA PRO A 223 11.86 -19.38 2.34
C PRO A 223 11.91 -20.43 1.23
N MET A 224 11.25 -20.20 0.10
CA MET A 224 11.20 -21.18 -1.00
C MET A 224 12.39 -21.07 -1.96
N PHE A 225 12.88 -19.86 -2.21
CA PHE A 225 13.82 -19.60 -3.29
C PHE A 225 15.08 -18.84 -2.84
N GLY A 226 15.13 -18.38 -1.60
CA GLY A 226 16.25 -17.60 -1.05
C GLY A 226 16.09 -16.08 -1.26
N PHE A 227 16.97 -15.35 -0.58
CA PHE A 227 16.90 -13.88 -0.55
C PHE A 227 17.37 -13.24 -1.84
N ALA A 228 18.36 -13.81 -2.54
CA ALA A 228 18.81 -13.27 -3.82
C ALA A 228 17.68 -13.25 -4.87
N ILE A 229 16.88 -14.31 -4.91
CA ILE A 229 15.70 -14.39 -5.79
C ILE A 229 14.64 -13.36 -5.36
N LEU A 230 14.40 -13.22 -4.05
CA LEU A 230 13.50 -12.19 -3.54
C LEU A 230 14.00 -10.78 -3.87
N GLY A 231 15.32 -10.54 -3.83
CA GLY A 231 15.90 -9.26 -4.21
C GLY A 231 15.62 -8.91 -5.67
N ASN A 232 15.88 -9.84 -6.60
CA ASN A 232 15.55 -9.68 -8.02
C ASN A 232 14.06 -9.41 -8.24
N PHE A 233 13.19 -10.17 -7.58
CA PHE A 233 11.74 -9.96 -7.65
C PHE A 233 11.32 -8.60 -7.07
N SER A 234 11.90 -8.18 -5.94
CA SER A 234 11.59 -6.90 -5.30
C SER A 234 12.00 -5.71 -6.17
N LEU A 235 13.12 -5.80 -6.91
CA LEU A 235 13.48 -4.80 -7.92
C LEU A 235 12.43 -4.74 -9.04
N GLY A 236 11.94 -5.90 -9.52
CA GLY A 236 10.86 -5.95 -10.50
C GLY A 236 9.57 -5.30 -10.00
N ILE A 237 9.17 -5.55 -8.76
CA ILE A 237 8.02 -4.89 -8.13
C ILE A 237 8.22 -3.38 -8.00
N GLN A 238 9.44 -2.92 -7.73
CA GLN A 238 9.74 -1.48 -7.68
C GLN A 238 9.57 -0.83 -9.05
N VAL A 239 9.98 -1.50 -10.14
CA VAL A 239 9.73 -1.03 -11.51
C VAL A 239 8.23 -1.00 -11.81
N LEU A 240 7.49 -2.06 -11.46
CA LEU A 240 6.03 -2.10 -11.64
C LEU A 240 5.34 -0.95 -10.87
N ALA A 241 5.82 -0.62 -9.68
CA ALA A 241 5.27 0.48 -8.88
C ALA A 241 5.36 1.82 -9.64
N ILE A 242 6.47 2.09 -10.32
CA ILE A 242 6.62 3.28 -11.19
C ILE A 242 5.66 3.20 -12.38
N MET A 243 5.63 2.08 -13.10
CA MET A 243 4.75 1.92 -14.26
C MET A 243 3.27 2.06 -13.89
N SER A 244 2.89 1.67 -12.68
CA SER A 244 1.52 1.75 -12.15
C SER A 244 1.12 3.15 -11.68
N LEU A 245 2.03 4.13 -11.63
CA LEU A 245 1.69 5.50 -11.21
C LEU A 245 0.63 6.11 -12.11
N LEU A 246 0.77 5.97 -13.43
CA LEU A 246 -0.16 6.53 -14.40
C LEU A 246 -1.57 5.93 -14.29
N PRO A 247 -1.76 4.59 -14.33
CA PRO A 247 -3.07 3.99 -14.07
C PRO A 247 -3.68 4.43 -12.74
N THR A 248 -2.87 4.56 -11.68
CA THR A 248 -3.34 4.99 -10.35
C THR A 248 -3.84 6.45 -10.35
N ILE A 249 -3.14 7.36 -11.04
CA ILE A 249 -3.57 8.76 -11.18
C ILE A 249 -4.89 8.83 -11.96
N VAL A 250 -4.98 8.09 -13.07
CA VAL A 250 -6.21 8.03 -13.87
C VAL A 250 -7.37 7.47 -13.06
N TYR A 251 -7.14 6.42 -12.28
CA TYR A 251 -8.14 5.86 -11.37
C TYR A 251 -8.65 6.91 -10.36
N GLN A 252 -7.75 7.64 -9.68
CA GLN A 252 -8.14 8.68 -8.71
C GLN A 252 -9.01 9.76 -9.34
N TYR A 253 -8.73 10.13 -10.59
CA TYR A 253 -9.56 11.08 -11.33
C TYR A 253 -10.92 10.47 -11.71
N THR A 254 -10.93 9.25 -12.26
CA THR A 254 -12.14 8.63 -12.82
C THR A 254 -13.14 8.22 -11.76
N VAL A 255 -12.71 7.85 -10.54
CA VAL A 255 -13.62 7.50 -9.43
C VAL A 255 -14.60 8.65 -9.13
N SER A 256 -14.13 9.90 -9.08
CA SER A 256 -14.99 11.04 -8.84
C SER A 256 -15.94 11.33 -10.00
N GLN A 257 -15.51 11.06 -11.23
CA GLN A 257 -16.33 11.25 -12.43
C GLN A 257 -17.43 10.16 -12.54
N ASP A 258 -17.04 8.90 -12.35
CA ASP A 258 -17.97 7.77 -12.39
C ASP A 258 -19.05 7.89 -11.30
N ALA A 259 -18.70 8.39 -10.10
CA ALA A 259 -19.65 8.65 -9.01
C ALA A 259 -20.68 9.75 -9.35
N THR A 260 -20.33 10.68 -10.24
CA THR A 260 -21.26 11.74 -10.71
C THR A 260 -21.99 11.38 -12.01
N GLY A 261 -21.83 10.15 -12.51
CA GLY A 261 -22.43 9.68 -13.76
C GLY A 261 -21.71 10.13 -15.03
N ASN A 262 -20.63 10.90 -14.92
CA ASN A 262 -19.81 11.34 -16.04
C ASN A 262 -18.86 10.24 -16.50
N ARG A 263 -19.10 9.67 -17.69
CA ARG A 263 -18.25 8.61 -18.24
C ARG A 263 -17.00 9.19 -18.91
N SER A 264 -15.85 9.11 -18.23
CA SER A 264 -14.55 9.51 -18.79
C SER A 264 -13.91 8.41 -19.64
N THR A 265 -14.66 7.87 -20.62
CA THR A 265 -14.26 6.71 -21.43
C THR A 265 -12.94 6.95 -22.20
N ILE A 266 -12.74 8.17 -22.71
CA ILE A 266 -11.53 8.54 -23.46
C ILE A 266 -10.28 8.43 -22.57
N ILE A 267 -10.35 8.99 -21.36
CA ILE A 267 -9.22 8.97 -20.41
C ILE A 267 -8.88 7.53 -19.98
N LYS A 268 -9.90 6.69 -19.76
CA LYS A 268 -9.73 5.28 -19.44
C LYS A 268 -9.04 4.52 -20.58
N LYS A 269 -9.49 4.73 -21.84
CA LYS A 269 -8.85 4.13 -23.02
C LYS A 269 -7.42 4.60 -23.19
N LEU A 270 -7.15 5.89 -23.01
CA LEU A 270 -5.81 6.45 -23.09
C LEU A 270 -4.88 5.85 -22.03
N SER A 271 -5.36 5.64 -20.81
CA SER A 271 -4.60 4.97 -19.74
C SER A 271 -4.18 3.55 -20.14
N ILE A 272 -5.09 2.78 -20.77
CA ILE A 272 -4.78 1.42 -21.23
C ILE A 272 -3.72 1.45 -22.37
N ILE A 273 -3.89 2.35 -23.34
CA ILE A 273 -2.92 2.50 -24.45
C ILE A 273 -1.54 2.87 -23.90
N LEU A 274 -1.47 3.83 -22.97
CA LEU A 274 -0.21 4.22 -22.35
C LEU A 274 0.40 3.09 -21.53
N SER A 275 -0.43 2.25 -20.88
CA SER A 275 0.04 1.06 -20.17
C SER A 275 0.65 0.02 -21.11
N ILE A 276 0.11 -0.14 -22.33
CA ILE A 276 0.71 -1.00 -23.37
C ILE A 276 2.08 -0.45 -23.80
N ILE A 277 2.17 0.86 -24.03
CA ILE A 277 3.45 1.50 -24.39
C ILE A 277 4.47 1.30 -23.27
N LEU A 278 4.09 1.54 -22.01
CA LEU A 278 4.96 1.33 -20.85
C LEU A 278 5.41 -0.12 -20.74
N ALA A 279 4.52 -1.10 -20.98
CA ALA A 279 4.88 -2.51 -20.96
C ALA A 279 5.94 -2.82 -22.02
N ILE A 280 5.75 -2.35 -23.26
CA ILE A 280 6.73 -2.52 -24.35
C ILE A 280 8.06 -1.86 -23.98
N CYS A 281 8.03 -0.63 -23.46
CA CYS A 281 9.23 0.06 -23.00
C CYS A 281 9.94 -0.74 -21.89
N GLY A 282 9.21 -1.28 -20.92
CA GLY A 282 9.78 -2.10 -19.83
C GLY A 282 10.48 -3.36 -20.36
N VAL A 283 9.85 -4.05 -21.31
CA VAL A 283 10.44 -5.24 -21.95
C VAL A 283 11.69 -4.89 -22.76
N MET A 284 11.64 -3.82 -23.56
CA MET A 284 12.75 -3.45 -24.44
C MET A 284 13.92 -2.80 -23.70
N LEU A 285 13.65 -2.01 -22.66
CA LEU A 285 14.70 -1.25 -21.97
C LEU A 285 15.36 -2.03 -20.84
N SER A 286 14.67 -3.01 -20.23
CA SER A 286 15.22 -3.76 -19.10
C SER A 286 16.55 -4.47 -19.40
N PRO A 287 16.79 -5.10 -20.59
CA PRO A 287 18.05 -5.74 -20.87
C PRO A 287 19.25 -4.78 -20.95
N PHE A 288 18.98 -3.50 -21.18
CA PHE A 288 20.02 -2.46 -21.26
C PHE A 288 20.20 -1.74 -19.94
N ILE A 289 19.08 -1.34 -19.29
CA ILE A 289 19.10 -0.51 -18.09
C ILE A 289 19.54 -1.32 -16.86
N VAL A 290 19.02 -2.54 -16.70
CA VAL A 290 19.31 -3.33 -15.50
C VAL A 290 20.79 -3.69 -15.36
N PRO A 291 21.51 -4.20 -16.38
CA PRO A 291 22.93 -4.50 -16.23
C PRO A 291 23.82 -3.27 -16.00
N ILE A 292 23.39 -2.08 -16.46
CA ILE A 292 24.15 -0.84 -16.26
C ILE A 292 23.96 -0.29 -14.85
N LEU A 293 22.71 -0.24 -14.35
CA LEU A 293 22.39 0.38 -13.06
C LEU A 293 22.44 -0.61 -11.91
N PHE A 294 22.20 -1.90 -12.17
CA PHE A 294 22.06 -2.97 -11.18
C PHE A 294 22.79 -4.24 -11.66
N PRO A 295 24.14 -4.21 -11.77
CA PRO A 295 24.91 -5.30 -12.42
C PRO A 295 24.74 -6.67 -11.73
N GLU A 296 24.43 -6.70 -10.44
CA GLU A 296 24.19 -7.94 -9.69
C GLU A 296 22.77 -8.52 -9.89
N PHE A 297 21.86 -7.76 -10.48
CA PHE A 297 20.46 -8.15 -10.67
C PHE A 297 20.18 -8.72 -12.07
N THR A 298 21.04 -9.62 -12.52
CA THR A 298 20.93 -10.21 -13.89
C THR A 298 19.62 -10.93 -14.11
N ASP A 299 19.13 -11.67 -13.08
CA ASP A 299 17.86 -12.40 -13.17
C ASP A 299 16.65 -11.49 -13.14
N ALA A 300 16.79 -10.26 -12.63
CA ALA A 300 15.70 -9.28 -12.64
C ALA A 300 15.26 -8.87 -14.04
N VAL A 301 16.11 -9.02 -15.05
CA VAL A 301 15.74 -8.68 -16.45
C VAL A 301 14.52 -9.48 -16.91
N GLY A 302 14.55 -10.81 -16.77
CA GLY A 302 13.43 -11.67 -17.14
C GLY A 302 12.18 -11.39 -16.33
N ILE A 303 12.36 -11.16 -15.01
CA ILE A 303 11.27 -10.79 -14.11
C ILE A 303 10.62 -9.49 -14.55
N ILE A 304 11.41 -8.43 -14.80
CA ILE A 304 10.91 -7.12 -15.23
C ILE A 304 10.19 -7.23 -16.56
N GLN A 305 10.69 -8.03 -17.50
CA GLN A 305 10.01 -8.27 -18.77
C GLN A 305 8.61 -8.86 -18.57
N ILE A 306 8.46 -9.89 -17.73
CA ILE A 306 7.16 -10.51 -17.43
C ILE A 306 6.27 -9.53 -16.65
N ILE A 307 6.79 -8.92 -15.59
CA ILE A 307 6.04 -8.00 -14.71
C ILE A 307 5.60 -6.74 -15.47
N SER A 308 6.33 -6.29 -16.48
CA SER A 308 5.93 -5.15 -17.31
C SER A 308 4.57 -5.35 -17.97
N PHE A 309 4.22 -6.59 -18.34
CA PHE A 309 2.89 -6.88 -18.87
C PHE A 309 1.77 -6.75 -17.83
N VAL A 310 2.08 -6.82 -16.52
CA VAL A 310 1.08 -6.70 -15.46
C VAL A 310 0.40 -5.32 -15.46
N VAL A 311 1.11 -4.27 -15.90
CA VAL A 311 0.56 -2.92 -15.94
C VAL A 311 -0.68 -2.80 -16.83
N ILE A 312 -0.81 -3.65 -17.86
CA ILE A 312 -1.94 -3.64 -18.78
C ILE A 312 -3.22 -4.11 -18.08
N PRO A 313 -3.33 -5.37 -17.56
CA PRO A 313 -4.52 -5.79 -16.83
C PRO A 313 -4.72 -4.96 -15.57
N TYR A 314 -3.68 -4.46 -14.89
CA TYR A 314 -3.82 -3.55 -13.77
C TYR A 314 -4.56 -2.27 -14.16
N SER A 315 -4.21 -1.64 -15.30
CA SER A 315 -4.90 -0.44 -15.80
C SER A 315 -6.37 -0.73 -16.11
N VAL A 316 -6.68 -1.87 -16.71
CA VAL A 316 -8.07 -2.30 -16.98
C VAL A 316 -8.82 -2.50 -15.65
N ASN A 317 -8.22 -3.21 -14.69
CA ASN A 317 -8.81 -3.45 -13.36
C ASN A 317 -9.16 -2.13 -12.67
N MET A 318 -8.25 -1.14 -12.70
CA MET A 318 -8.51 0.19 -12.13
C MET A 318 -9.73 0.89 -12.77
N THR A 319 -9.95 0.71 -14.09
CA THR A 319 -11.13 1.29 -14.75
C THR A 319 -12.44 0.63 -14.31
N TYR A 320 -12.43 -0.70 -14.09
CA TYR A 320 -13.60 -1.42 -13.56
C TYR A 320 -13.84 -1.14 -12.09
N ILE A 321 -12.79 -1.08 -11.26
CA ILE A 321 -12.90 -0.70 -9.85
C ILE A 321 -13.51 0.70 -9.73
N SER A 322 -13.06 1.67 -10.53
CA SER A 322 -13.64 3.01 -10.58
C SER A 322 -15.15 2.96 -10.91
N LYS A 323 -15.53 2.19 -11.93
CA LYS A 323 -16.93 2.00 -12.35
C LYS A 323 -17.79 1.40 -11.24
N PHE A 324 -17.32 0.30 -10.63
CA PHE A 324 -18.07 -0.40 -9.58
C PHE A 324 -18.19 0.42 -8.30
N LEU A 325 -17.17 1.22 -7.94
CA LEU A 325 -17.26 2.17 -6.84
C LEU A 325 -18.31 3.25 -7.12
N GLY A 326 -18.31 3.82 -8.34
CA GLY A 326 -19.33 4.80 -8.74
C GLY A 326 -20.76 4.25 -8.74
N GLN A 327 -20.91 2.91 -8.83
CA GLN A 327 -22.20 2.20 -8.77
C GLN A 327 -22.50 1.63 -7.36
N GLU A 328 -21.70 1.94 -6.33
CA GLU A 328 -21.82 1.42 -4.95
C GLU A 328 -21.76 -0.12 -4.85
N ARG A 329 -21.05 -0.77 -5.79
CA ARG A 329 -20.93 -2.24 -5.90
C ARG A 329 -19.62 -2.75 -5.29
N GLY A 330 -19.31 -2.37 -4.06
CA GLY A 330 -18.07 -2.76 -3.36
C GLY A 330 -17.86 -4.27 -3.23
N LYS A 331 -18.93 -5.06 -3.14
CA LYS A 331 -18.85 -6.55 -3.06
C LYS A 331 -18.17 -7.15 -4.28
N ILE A 332 -18.41 -6.63 -5.50
CA ILE A 332 -17.77 -7.12 -6.73
C ILE A 332 -16.25 -6.90 -6.65
N ILE A 333 -15.84 -5.75 -6.12
CA ILE A 333 -14.42 -5.41 -5.99
C ILE A 333 -13.74 -6.40 -5.03
N LEU A 334 -14.35 -6.65 -3.86
CA LEU A 334 -13.82 -7.59 -2.86
C LEU A 334 -13.68 -9.01 -3.41
N ILE A 335 -14.69 -9.50 -4.14
CA ILE A 335 -14.62 -10.83 -4.76
C ILE A 335 -13.52 -10.87 -5.83
N GLY A 336 -13.40 -9.85 -6.67
CA GLY A 336 -12.33 -9.77 -7.67
C GLY A 336 -10.93 -9.72 -7.07
N GLN A 337 -10.76 -9.04 -5.93
CA GLN A 337 -9.50 -9.03 -5.18
C GLN A 337 -9.20 -10.41 -4.56
N ALA A 338 -10.22 -11.08 -4.00
CA ALA A 338 -10.08 -12.44 -3.48
C ALA A 338 -9.71 -13.46 -4.58
N VAL A 339 -10.31 -13.34 -5.77
CA VAL A 339 -9.96 -14.17 -6.95
C VAL A 339 -8.51 -13.93 -7.34
N SER A 340 -8.09 -12.65 -7.44
CA SER A 340 -6.70 -12.31 -7.75
C SER A 340 -5.72 -12.91 -6.72
N LEU A 341 -6.01 -12.75 -5.44
CA LEU A 341 -5.17 -13.27 -4.37
C LEU A 341 -5.08 -14.80 -4.40
N GLY A 342 -6.22 -15.48 -4.63
CA GLY A 342 -6.27 -16.94 -4.77
C GLY A 342 -5.42 -17.45 -5.94
N ILE A 343 -5.55 -16.85 -7.12
CA ILE A 343 -4.74 -17.17 -8.30
C ILE A 343 -3.25 -16.89 -8.02
N TYR A 344 -2.95 -15.78 -7.35
CA TYR A 344 -1.57 -15.39 -7.04
C TYR A 344 -0.90 -16.40 -6.11
N ILE A 345 -1.52 -16.74 -4.98
CA ILE A 345 -0.97 -17.70 -4.02
C ILE A 345 -0.82 -19.08 -4.67
N THR A 346 -1.85 -19.57 -5.36
CA THR A 346 -1.79 -20.86 -6.04
C THR A 346 -0.69 -20.87 -7.10
N GLY A 347 -0.59 -19.82 -7.89
CA GLY A 347 0.45 -19.66 -8.90
C GLY A 347 1.86 -19.59 -8.29
N LEU A 348 2.06 -18.85 -7.19
CA LEU A 348 3.33 -18.81 -6.46
C LEU A 348 3.78 -20.22 -6.06
N LEU A 349 2.88 -21.01 -5.48
CA LEU A 349 3.19 -22.33 -4.99
C LEU A 349 3.40 -23.35 -6.12
N THR A 350 2.68 -23.24 -7.23
CA THR A 350 2.75 -24.20 -8.35
C THR A 350 3.75 -23.77 -9.42
N LEU A 351 3.53 -22.61 -10.07
CA LEU A 351 4.41 -22.13 -11.13
C LEU A 351 5.78 -21.74 -10.57
N GLY A 352 5.83 -21.19 -9.35
CA GLY A 352 7.08 -20.90 -8.68
C GLY A 352 7.93 -22.17 -8.49
N SER A 353 7.34 -23.27 -8.02
CA SER A 353 8.05 -24.54 -7.84
C SER A 353 8.48 -25.22 -9.15
N ILE A 354 7.77 -25.02 -10.26
CA ILE A 354 8.06 -25.66 -11.57
C ILE A 354 9.05 -24.84 -12.39
N ILE A 355 8.87 -23.52 -12.45
CA ILE A 355 9.58 -22.61 -13.38
C ILE A 355 10.48 -21.62 -12.58
N GLY A 356 10.54 -21.73 -11.27
CA GLY A 356 11.36 -20.86 -10.41
C GLY A 356 10.84 -19.40 -10.44
N ILE A 357 11.80 -18.46 -10.46
CA ILE A 357 11.50 -17.02 -10.35
C ILE A 357 10.60 -16.50 -11.49
N ASN A 358 10.72 -17.02 -12.70
CA ASN A 358 9.84 -16.66 -13.80
C ASN A 358 8.41 -17.11 -13.53
N GLY A 359 8.22 -18.26 -12.85
CA GLY A 359 6.91 -18.73 -12.41
C GLY A 359 6.28 -17.80 -11.37
N VAL A 360 7.09 -17.24 -10.48
CA VAL A 360 6.64 -16.21 -9.52
C VAL A 360 6.14 -14.96 -10.25
N ALA A 361 6.89 -14.47 -11.23
CA ALA A 361 6.50 -13.30 -12.03
C ALA A 361 5.24 -13.56 -12.88
N LEU A 362 5.13 -14.74 -13.47
CA LEU A 362 3.94 -15.20 -14.21
C LEU A 362 2.71 -15.31 -13.31
N SER A 363 2.88 -15.75 -12.06
CA SER A 363 1.77 -15.84 -11.09
C SER A 363 1.14 -14.47 -10.84
N LEU A 364 1.94 -13.43 -10.74
CA LEU A 364 1.46 -12.06 -10.61
C LEU A 364 0.71 -11.60 -11.87
N LEU A 365 1.21 -11.92 -13.05
CA LEU A 365 0.56 -11.60 -14.33
C LEU A 365 -0.79 -12.33 -14.44
N PHE A 366 -0.83 -13.64 -14.18
CA PHE A 366 -2.06 -14.41 -14.26
C PHE A 366 -3.10 -13.99 -13.22
N SER A 367 -2.68 -13.58 -12.02
CA SER A 367 -3.58 -13.03 -11.01
C SER A 367 -4.25 -11.74 -11.48
N ALA A 368 -3.48 -10.83 -12.08
CA ALA A 368 -4.01 -9.58 -12.63
C ALA A 368 -4.96 -9.82 -13.83
N ILE A 369 -4.63 -10.78 -14.70
CA ILE A 369 -5.49 -11.21 -15.82
C ILE A 369 -6.77 -11.88 -15.29
N GLY A 370 -6.67 -12.76 -14.32
CA GLY A 370 -7.84 -13.44 -13.72
C GLY A 370 -8.81 -12.44 -13.09
N GLN A 371 -8.29 -11.44 -12.38
CA GLN A 371 -9.09 -10.33 -11.86
C GLN A 371 -9.77 -9.54 -12.99
N MET A 372 -9.04 -9.25 -14.07
CA MET A 372 -9.56 -8.54 -15.23
C MET A 372 -10.71 -9.33 -15.88
N ILE A 373 -10.52 -10.61 -16.12
CA ILE A 373 -11.56 -11.48 -16.70
C ILE A 373 -12.78 -11.52 -15.79
N PHE A 374 -12.59 -11.68 -14.48
CA PHE A 374 -13.68 -11.66 -13.51
C PHE A 374 -14.49 -10.36 -13.60
N TYR A 375 -13.84 -9.19 -13.64
CA TYR A 375 -14.53 -7.91 -13.74
C TYR A 375 -15.26 -7.74 -15.06
N ILE A 376 -14.65 -8.15 -16.19
CA ILE A 376 -15.29 -8.09 -17.51
C ILE A 376 -16.52 -9.00 -17.57
N CYS A 377 -16.41 -10.23 -17.10
CA CYS A 377 -17.52 -11.19 -17.07
C CYS A 377 -18.65 -10.70 -16.16
N THR A 378 -18.31 -10.20 -14.96
CA THR A 378 -19.32 -9.66 -14.04
C THR A 378 -20.03 -8.45 -14.63
N ASP A 379 -19.32 -7.57 -15.31
CA ASP A 379 -19.91 -6.38 -15.95
C ASP A 379 -20.86 -6.75 -17.10
N ARG A 380 -20.52 -7.78 -17.88
CA ARG A 380 -21.34 -8.18 -19.05
C ARG A 380 -22.52 -9.07 -18.71
N PHE A 381 -22.32 -10.04 -17.82
CA PHE A 381 -23.27 -11.14 -17.64
C PHE A 381 -24.04 -11.09 -16.32
N PHE A 382 -23.46 -10.55 -15.24
CA PHE A 382 -24.03 -10.66 -13.89
C PHE A 382 -24.51 -9.36 -13.28
N ILE A 383 -24.41 -8.24 -13.99
CA ILE A 383 -24.77 -6.91 -13.45
C ILE A 383 -26.22 -6.83 -12.98
N ASN A 384 -27.12 -7.60 -13.58
CA ASN A 384 -28.57 -7.66 -13.26
C ASN A 384 -28.93 -8.76 -12.26
N SER A 385 -27.98 -9.61 -11.83
CA SER A 385 -28.25 -10.67 -10.86
C SER A 385 -28.53 -10.09 -9.46
N LYS A 386 -29.43 -10.76 -8.70
CA LYS A 386 -29.75 -10.34 -7.32
C LYS A 386 -28.53 -10.32 -6.37
N ILE A 387 -27.50 -11.14 -6.67
CA ILE A 387 -26.29 -11.28 -5.86
C ILE A 387 -25.46 -9.98 -5.82
N PHE A 388 -25.49 -9.19 -6.90
CA PHE A 388 -24.67 -7.98 -7.06
C PHE A 388 -25.47 -6.67 -7.02
N ARG A 389 -26.76 -6.73 -6.64
CA ARG A 389 -27.54 -5.49 -6.40
C ARG A 389 -27.00 -4.75 -5.17
N PRO A 390 -27.00 -3.41 -5.18
CA PRO A 390 -26.77 -2.64 -3.97
C PRO A 390 -27.75 -3.10 -2.89
N SER A 391 -27.31 -3.16 -1.63
CA SER A 391 -28.23 -3.39 -0.50
C SER A 391 -29.18 -2.21 -0.42
N GLU A 392 -30.48 -2.45 -0.48
CA GLU A 392 -31.52 -1.40 -0.32
C GLU A 392 -31.46 -0.77 1.09
N ASP A 393 -30.83 -1.46 2.04
CA ASP A 393 -30.59 -0.98 3.39
C ASP A 393 -29.26 -0.22 3.42
N GLY A 394 -29.34 1.11 3.43
CA GLY A 394 -28.20 2.05 3.44
C GLY A 394 -27.32 2.04 4.71
N HIS A 395 -26.94 0.84 5.19
CA HIS A 395 -26.05 0.64 6.32
C HIS A 395 -24.77 -0.10 5.88
N PHE A 396 -23.76 0.72 5.58
CA PHE A 396 -22.35 0.32 5.62
C PHE A 396 -21.60 1.22 6.60
#